data_6a43a38a1838c3695448c2e28567406b
#
_entry.id   6a43a38a1838c3695448c2e28567406b
#
_cell.length_a   1.000
_cell.length_b   1.000
_cell.length_c   1.000
_cell.angle_alpha   90.00
_cell.angle_beta   90.00
_cell.angle_gamma   90.00
#
_symmetry.space_group_name_H-M   'P 1'
#
loop_
_entity.id
_entity.type
_entity.pdbx_description
1 polymer ?
#
loop_
_entity_poly.entity_id
_entity_poly.type
_entity_poly.pdbx_seq_one_letter_code
_entity_poly.pdbx_strand_id
1 'polypeptide(L)'
;MTANRHNSIFYGVDLWTVLLYVLIVMAGWVSITSASYDEGTADVFSFSHFYMKQLMWIGVAWTTAVVVLLLDDRFYHMFAYPAYLGGIALLVAALLFGREVNGAKAWFEFGSLRVQPVEFAKIATALALARVMSEYSFSINRAGDLMKVAVVICIPLFIIILQNDTGSGIVLGSFLFVLYREGLNKWLCIPVLLIAALFIVSFLLSPMTLLVTLILVCTLSEAMMNGQWRSRLVFLAAVMLSAILLCLVMALIAPGTLDLYHSLLTTTLAAVVFAAVYAYRSNLANIFITLGLFVGSLVFLPTTDYIFNSILKQHQRDRILSFLGIISDPLGTDYNVNQAKIAIGSGNFWGKGFLEGTQIKYGFVPEKHTDFIFCTVGEEWGFLGSVVVLTLLCLLILRLMRMGERQQEPFGRIYCYCVAAILLFHVLVNVGMTIGLMPVMGIPLPFMSYGGSSLIAFTILLFIAVRLDASTRQFSVHKL
;
A
#
# COMPACT_ATOMS: atom_id res chain seq x y z
N MET A 1 43.87 -10.05 -22.95
CA MET A 1 43.13 -10.43 -21.70
C MET A 1 41.89 -9.59 -21.40
N THR A 2 41.49 -8.66 -22.23
CA THR A 2 40.30 -7.76 -22.02
C THR A 2 39.00 -8.29 -22.62
N ALA A 3 39.02 -9.22 -23.55
CA ALA A 3 37.81 -9.71 -24.24
C ALA A 3 36.96 -10.67 -23.41
N ASN A 4 37.48 -11.31 -22.35
CA ASN A 4 36.72 -12.30 -21.56
C ASN A 4 35.93 -11.71 -20.37
N ARG A 5 36.12 -10.43 -20.02
CA ARG A 5 35.36 -9.79 -18.93
C ARG A 5 33.94 -9.39 -19.34
N HIS A 6 33.65 -9.17 -20.61
CA HIS A 6 32.36 -8.74 -21.12
C HIS A 6 31.31 -9.85 -21.22
N ASN A 7 31.70 -11.12 -21.19
CA ASN A 7 30.78 -12.27 -21.23
C ASN A 7 30.42 -12.81 -19.84
N SER A 8 30.79 -12.14 -18.76
CA SER A 8 30.36 -12.56 -17.42
C SER A 8 28.89 -12.21 -17.21
N ILE A 9 28.06 -13.18 -16.87
CA ILE A 9 26.63 -13.05 -16.57
C ILE A 9 26.38 -12.01 -15.45
N PHE A 10 27.34 -11.86 -14.56
CA PHE A 10 27.29 -10.88 -13.46
C PHE A 10 27.80 -9.48 -13.85
N TYR A 11 28.24 -9.29 -15.10
CA TYR A 11 28.69 -7.99 -15.56
C TYR A 11 27.52 -7.01 -15.66
N GLY A 12 27.66 -5.83 -15.04
CA GLY A 12 26.59 -4.82 -15.00
C GLY A 12 25.64 -4.93 -13.82
N VAL A 13 25.71 -6.02 -13.02
CA VAL A 13 24.89 -6.15 -11.80
C VAL A 13 25.20 -5.01 -10.82
N ASP A 14 24.17 -4.39 -10.28
CA ASP A 14 24.31 -3.34 -9.28
C ASP A 14 24.67 -3.89 -7.90
N LEU A 15 25.97 -3.96 -7.61
CA LEU A 15 26.49 -4.51 -6.35
C LEU A 15 25.98 -3.75 -5.12
N TRP A 16 25.70 -2.45 -5.23
CA TRP A 16 25.12 -1.68 -4.12
C TRP A 16 23.72 -2.17 -3.72
N THR A 17 22.89 -2.49 -4.71
CA THR A 17 21.55 -3.07 -4.45
C THR A 17 21.66 -4.46 -3.81
N VAL A 18 22.60 -5.28 -4.30
CA VAL A 18 22.86 -6.60 -3.71
C VAL A 18 23.35 -6.47 -2.27
N LEU A 19 24.27 -5.54 -2.01
CA LEU A 19 24.77 -5.28 -0.65
C LEU A 19 23.64 -4.85 0.30
N LEU A 20 22.81 -3.88 -0.12
CA LEU A 20 21.66 -3.42 0.67
C LEU A 20 20.69 -4.57 0.96
N TYR A 21 20.37 -5.40 -0.03
CA TYR A 21 19.54 -6.59 0.14
C TYR A 21 20.11 -7.53 1.20
N VAL A 22 21.40 -7.86 1.10
CA VAL A 22 22.07 -8.76 2.06
C VAL A 22 22.04 -8.16 3.47
N LEU A 23 22.34 -6.88 3.62
CA LEU A 23 22.32 -6.20 4.92
C LEU A 23 20.93 -6.22 5.57
N ILE A 24 19.87 -5.96 4.80
CA ILE A 24 18.49 -5.98 5.30
C ILE A 24 18.07 -7.39 5.69
N VAL A 25 18.37 -8.40 4.85
CA VAL A 25 18.06 -9.81 5.15
C VAL A 25 18.78 -10.28 6.41
N MET A 26 20.05 -9.90 6.59
CA MET A 26 20.81 -10.25 7.80
C MET A 26 20.27 -9.52 9.04
N ALA A 27 19.92 -8.26 8.94
CA ALA A 27 19.25 -7.54 10.03
C ALA A 27 17.91 -8.21 10.41
N GLY A 28 17.13 -8.64 9.41
CA GLY A 28 15.91 -9.40 9.62
C GLY A 28 16.16 -10.74 10.33
N TRP A 29 17.17 -11.49 9.90
CA TRP A 29 17.51 -12.76 10.52
C TRP A 29 17.95 -12.59 11.97
N VAL A 30 18.77 -11.59 12.30
CA VAL A 30 19.17 -11.26 13.67
C VAL A 30 17.94 -10.91 14.51
N SER A 31 17.02 -10.10 14.00
CA SER A 31 15.79 -9.73 14.71
C SER A 31 14.86 -10.93 14.91
N ILE A 32 14.72 -11.84 13.92
CA ILE A 32 13.95 -13.08 14.06
C ILE A 32 14.58 -14.01 15.09
N THR A 33 15.92 -14.09 15.12
CA THR A 33 16.63 -14.89 16.11
C THR A 33 16.27 -14.43 17.50
N SER A 34 16.33 -13.14 17.76
CA SER A 34 15.96 -12.59 19.05
C SER A 34 14.49 -12.78 19.38
N ALA A 35 13.59 -12.52 18.44
CA ALA A 35 12.16 -12.69 18.65
C ALA A 35 11.75 -14.14 18.96
N SER A 36 12.52 -15.14 18.54
CA SER A 36 12.19 -16.57 18.66
C SER A 36 13.14 -17.37 19.56
N TYR A 37 14.12 -16.71 20.17
CA TYR A 37 15.04 -17.36 21.09
C TYR A 37 14.37 -17.69 22.42
N ASP A 38 14.54 -18.95 22.88
CA ASP A 38 14.06 -19.43 24.18
C ASP A 38 15.24 -20.03 24.95
N GLU A 39 15.55 -19.45 26.11
CA GLU A 39 16.69 -19.86 26.95
C GLU A 39 16.56 -21.28 27.50
N GLY A 40 15.37 -21.89 27.46
CA GLY A 40 15.10 -23.24 27.99
C GLY A 40 15.39 -24.40 27.04
N THR A 41 15.70 -24.12 25.76
CA THR A 41 15.87 -25.18 24.74
C THR A 41 17.33 -25.60 24.59
N ALA A 42 17.62 -26.87 24.89
CA ALA A 42 18.97 -27.44 24.84
C ALA A 42 19.56 -27.50 23.41
N ASP A 43 18.72 -27.55 22.38
CA ASP A 43 19.12 -27.70 20.96
C ASP A 43 19.02 -26.39 20.19
N VAL A 44 20.03 -25.54 20.23
CA VAL A 44 20.13 -24.26 19.53
C VAL A 44 20.05 -24.44 18.01
N PHE A 45 20.47 -25.57 17.43
CA PHE A 45 20.47 -25.84 15.98
C PHE A 45 19.27 -26.65 15.50
N SER A 46 18.21 -26.77 16.30
CA SER A 46 17.01 -27.48 15.87
C SER A 46 16.21 -26.72 14.83
N PHE A 47 15.80 -27.40 13.76
CA PHE A 47 14.86 -26.88 12.76
C PHE A 47 13.44 -26.65 13.31
N SER A 48 13.18 -26.87 14.58
CA SER A 48 11.95 -26.46 15.24
C SER A 48 11.86 -24.93 15.38
N HIS A 49 12.99 -24.24 15.52
CA HIS A 49 13.07 -22.80 15.73
C HIS A 49 12.85 -21.98 14.45
N PHE A 50 12.17 -20.84 14.56
CA PHE A 50 11.87 -19.96 13.43
C PHE A 50 13.15 -19.40 12.77
N TYR A 51 14.17 -19.05 13.54
CA TYR A 51 15.43 -18.52 13.01
C TYR A 51 16.19 -19.53 12.15
N MET A 52 16.15 -20.83 12.49
CA MET A 52 16.78 -21.88 11.68
C MET A 52 16.00 -22.12 10.37
N LYS A 53 14.68 -22.14 10.45
CA LYS A 53 13.83 -22.18 9.25
C LYS A 53 14.06 -20.96 8.34
N GLN A 54 14.22 -19.75 8.94
CA GLN A 54 14.51 -18.55 8.16
C GLN A 54 15.88 -18.63 7.48
N LEU A 55 16.90 -19.16 8.15
CA LEU A 55 18.22 -19.36 7.54
C LEU A 55 18.15 -20.29 6.32
N MET A 56 17.38 -21.38 6.40
CA MET A 56 17.09 -22.24 5.26
C MET A 56 16.41 -21.45 4.10
N TRP A 57 15.39 -20.63 4.43
CA TRP A 57 14.71 -19.82 3.44
C TRP A 57 15.61 -18.75 2.82
N ILE A 58 16.57 -18.19 3.56
CA ILE A 58 17.60 -17.28 3.03
C ILE A 58 18.45 -18.01 1.98
N GLY A 59 18.87 -19.25 2.24
CA GLY A 59 19.61 -20.07 1.27
C GLY A 59 18.82 -20.33 -0.01
N VAL A 60 17.51 -20.66 0.12
CA VAL A 60 16.61 -20.82 -1.02
C VAL A 60 16.42 -19.50 -1.78
N ALA A 61 16.24 -18.38 -1.07
CA ALA A 61 16.08 -17.06 -1.68
C ALA A 61 17.34 -16.63 -2.45
N TRP A 62 18.54 -16.88 -1.93
CA TRP A 62 19.80 -16.60 -2.64
C TRP A 62 19.97 -17.46 -3.89
N THR A 63 19.64 -18.75 -3.78
CA THR A 63 19.63 -19.64 -4.96
C THR A 63 18.65 -19.13 -6.02
N THR A 64 17.46 -18.73 -5.60
CA THR A 64 16.45 -18.13 -6.50
C THR A 64 16.96 -16.83 -7.13
N ALA A 65 17.64 -15.97 -6.37
CA ALA A 65 18.25 -14.74 -6.87
C ALA A 65 19.26 -15.03 -7.99
N VAL A 66 20.12 -16.04 -7.80
CA VAL A 66 21.08 -16.48 -8.82
C VAL A 66 20.36 -16.98 -10.06
N VAL A 67 19.34 -17.83 -9.92
CA VAL A 67 18.55 -18.34 -11.04
C VAL A 67 17.90 -17.20 -11.82
N VAL A 68 17.29 -16.22 -11.12
CA VAL A 68 16.68 -15.03 -11.75
C VAL A 68 17.74 -14.21 -12.52
N LEU A 69 18.95 -14.04 -12.00
CA LEU A 69 20.03 -13.34 -12.71
C LEU A 69 20.56 -14.08 -13.95
N LEU A 70 20.45 -15.43 -13.97
CA LEU A 70 20.87 -16.24 -15.10
C LEU A 70 19.89 -16.17 -16.28
N LEU A 71 18.62 -15.88 -16.04
CA LEU A 71 17.62 -15.74 -17.09
C LEU A 71 17.87 -14.47 -17.93
N ASP A 72 17.57 -14.55 -19.22
CA ASP A 72 17.69 -13.41 -20.12
C ASP A 72 16.56 -12.39 -19.88
N ASP A 73 16.82 -11.10 -20.15
CA ASP A 73 15.81 -10.03 -20.05
C ASP A 73 14.61 -10.30 -20.96
N ARG A 74 14.83 -10.83 -22.16
CA ARG A 74 13.77 -11.24 -23.11
C ARG A 74 12.79 -12.26 -22.53
N PHE A 75 13.28 -13.12 -21.61
CA PHE A 75 12.43 -14.08 -20.93
C PHE A 75 11.32 -13.36 -20.12
N TYR A 76 11.65 -12.32 -19.38
CA TYR A 76 10.68 -11.58 -18.58
C TYR A 76 9.65 -10.83 -19.45
N HIS A 77 10.07 -10.31 -20.60
CA HIS A 77 9.16 -9.73 -21.58
C HIS A 77 8.17 -10.74 -22.15
N MET A 78 8.64 -11.91 -22.53
CA MET A 78 7.81 -12.97 -23.13
C MET A 78 6.88 -13.62 -22.11
N PHE A 79 7.39 -13.85 -20.89
CA PHE A 79 6.64 -14.50 -19.83
C PHE A 79 5.71 -13.59 -19.02
N ALA A 80 5.67 -12.29 -19.27
CA ALA A 80 4.86 -11.34 -18.50
C ALA A 80 3.37 -11.72 -18.48
N TYR A 81 2.76 -11.98 -19.63
CA TYR A 81 1.34 -12.39 -19.72
C TYR A 81 1.09 -13.83 -19.22
N PRO A 82 1.89 -14.86 -19.58
CA PRO A 82 1.78 -16.18 -18.98
C PRO A 82 1.90 -16.17 -17.44
N ALA A 83 2.86 -15.41 -16.90
CA ALA A 83 3.02 -15.26 -15.46
C ALA A 83 1.79 -14.59 -14.81
N TYR A 84 1.22 -13.58 -15.47
CA TYR A 84 0.00 -12.90 -15.01
C TYR A 84 -1.20 -13.85 -14.96
N LEU A 85 -1.42 -14.61 -16.02
CA LEU A 85 -2.49 -15.62 -16.05
C LEU A 85 -2.28 -16.71 -14.98
N GLY A 86 -1.03 -17.16 -14.81
CA GLY A 86 -0.66 -18.08 -13.74
C GLY A 86 -0.91 -17.50 -12.34
N GLY A 87 -0.58 -16.23 -12.13
CA GLY A 87 -0.85 -15.51 -10.87
C GLY A 87 -2.36 -15.42 -10.57
N ILE A 88 -3.17 -15.07 -11.58
CA ILE A 88 -4.64 -15.08 -11.44
C ILE A 88 -5.15 -16.48 -11.13
N ALA A 89 -4.68 -17.50 -11.84
CA ALA A 89 -5.07 -18.90 -11.60
C ALA A 89 -4.74 -19.34 -10.17
N LEU A 90 -3.55 -18.96 -9.65
CA LEU A 90 -3.16 -19.22 -8.27
C LEU A 90 -4.05 -18.49 -7.25
N LEU A 91 -4.44 -17.23 -7.53
CA LEU A 91 -5.36 -16.49 -6.68
C LEU A 91 -6.75 -17.15 -6.66
N VAL A 92 -7.28 -17.54 -7.83
CA VAL A 92 -8.57 -18.24 -7.91
C VAL A 92 -8.49 -19.61 -7.21
N ALA A 93 -7.40 -20.35 -7.40
CA ALA A 93 -7.19 -21.62 -6.70
C ALA A 93 -7.13 -21.43 -5.18
N ALA A 94 -6.52 -20.35 -4.67
CA ALA A 94 -6.51 -20.06 -3.24
C ALA A 94 -7.91 -19.67 -2.72
N LEU A 95 -8.71 -18.97 -3.52
CA LEU A 95 -10.10 -18.66 -3.17
C LEU A 95 -10.95 -19.93 -3.04
N LEU A 96 -10.74 -20.93 -3.91
CA LEU A 96 -11.51 -22.18 -3.94
C LEU A 96 -11.01 -23.20 -2.90
N PHE A 97 -9.69 -23.43 -2.86
CA PHE A 97 -9.05 -24.53 -2.14
C PHE A 97 -8.18 -24.05 -0.96
N GLY A 98 -7.98 -22.74 -0.79
CA GLY A 98 -7.14 -22.17 0.25
C GLY A 98 -7.71 -22.38 1.65
N ARG A 99 -6.80 -22.44 2.63
CA ARG A 99 -7.15 -22.45 4.05
C ARG A 99 -7.42 -21.03 4.54
N GLU A 100 -8.41 -20.91 5.42
CA GLU A 100 -8.72 -19.64 6.07
C GLU A 100 -7.78 -19.43 7.27
N VAL A 101 -7.01 -18.33 7.22
CA VAL A 101 -6.11 -17.90 8.30
C VAL A 101 -6.46 -16.47 8.65
N ASN A 102 -6.74 -16.19 9.92
CA ASN A 102 -7.12 -14.86 10.40
C ASN A 102 -8.30 -14.22 9.63
N GLY A 103 -9.25 -15.04 9.14
CA GLY A 103 -10.42 -14.58 8.39
C GLY A 103 -10.21 -14.37 6.89
N ALA A 104 -8.98 -14.56 6.37
CA ALA A 104 -8.65 -14.50 4.95
C ALA A 104 -8.42 -15.91 4.36
N LYS A 105 -9.11 -16.23 3.27
CA LYS A 105 -8.94 -17.48 2.53
C LYS A 105 -7.91 -17.32 1.43
N ALA A 106 -6.63 -17.19 1.82
CA ALA A 106 -5.54 -16.77 0.93
C ALA A 106 -4.27 -17.63 1.01
N TRP A 107 -4.30 -18.76 1.76
CA TRP A 107 -3.12 -19.54 2.04
C TRP A 107 -3.23 -20.97 1.55
N PHE A 108 -2.14 -21.47 0.93
CA PHE A 108 -1.95 -22.90 0.75
C PHE A 108 -1.07 -23.44 1.87
N GLU A 109 -1.48 -24.54 2.49
CA GLU A 109 -0.69 -25.27 3.48
C GLU A 109 -0.33 -26.65 2.95
N PHE A 110 0.97 -26.91 2.79
CA PHE A 110 1.53 -28.19 2.40
C PHE A 110 2.40 -28.72 3.56
N GLY A 111 1.77 -29.38 4.52
CA GLY A 111 2.44 -29.80 5.77
C GLY A 111 2.89 -28.61 6.58
N SER A 112 4.19 -28.44 6.76
CA SER A 112 4.78 -27.31 7.49
C SER A 112 5.00 -26.06 6.63
N LEU A 113 4.78 -26.14 5.31
CA LEU A 113 5.01 -25.05 4.37
C LEU A 113 3.72 -24.26 4.17
N ARG A 114 3.79 -22.94 4.36
CA ARG A 114 2.71 -22.00 4.06
C ARG A 114 3.13 -21.14 2.89
N VAL A 115 2.31 -21.12 1.84
CA VAL A 115 2.54 -20.29 0.65
C VAL A 115 1.36 -19.37 0.47
N GLN A 116 1.65 -18.08 0.31
CA GLN A 116 0.65 -17.05 0.04
C GLN A 116 0.71 -16.67 -1.47
N PRO A 117 -0.24 -17.11 -2.28
CA PRO A 117 -0.26 -16.86 -3.72
C PRO A 117 -0.20 -15.39 -4.12
N VAL A 118 -0.75 -14.49 -3.28
CA VAL A 118 -0.78 -13.06 -3.57
C VAL A 118 0.62 -12.46 -3.69
N GLU A 119 1.62 -13.02 -2.98
CA GLU A 119 3.00 -12.55 -3.09
C GLU A 119 3.55 -12.72 -4.51
N PHE A 120 3.25 -13.85 -5.15
CA PHE A 120 3.63 -14.12 -6.54
C PHE A 120 2.74 -13.37 -7.53
N ALA A 121 1.46 -13.19 -7.21
CA ALA A 121 0.55 -12.42 -8.05
C ALA A 121 0.96 -10.94 -8.16
N LYS A 122 1.54 -10.34 -7.11
CA LYS A 122 2.12 -8.98 -7.16
C LYS A 122 3.24 -8.88 -8.20
N ILE A 123 4.15 -9.86 -8.25
CA ILE A 123 5.23 -9.93 -9.24
C ILE A 123 4.63 -10.01 -10.66
N ALA A 124 3.70 -10.93 -10.84
CA ALA A 124 3.04 -11.17 -12.11
C ALA A 124 2.27 -9.94 -12.61
N THR A 125 1.58 -9.24 -11.71
CA THR A 125 0.87 -7.98 -12.01
C THR A 125 1.85 -6.87 -12.39
N ALA A 126 2.98 -6.74 -11.70
CA ALA A 126 4.03 -5.77 -12.03
C ALA A 126 4.63 -6.02 -13.41
N LEU A 127 4.91 -7.29 -13.76
CA LEU A 127 5.39 -7.68 -15.09
C LEU A 127 4.36 -7.38 -16.19
N ALA A 128 3.10 -7.75 -15.97
CA ALA A 128 2.02 -7.49 -16.93
C ALA A 128 1.79 -5.99 -17.13
N LEU A 129 1.79 -5.20 -16.06
CA LEU A 129 1.67 -3.75 -16.12
C LEU A 129 2.82 -3.13 -16.93
N ALA A 130 4.06 -3.53 -16.63
CA ALA A 130 5.23 -3.10 -17.38
C ALA A 130 5.13 -3.49 -18.87
N ARG A 131 4.61 -4.67 -19.18
CA ARG A 131 4.44 -5.14 -20.54
C ARG A 131 3.39 -4.35 -21.33
N VAL A 132 2.20 -4.14 -20.73
CA VAL A 132 1.13 -3.34 -21.36
C VAL A 132 1.59 -1.92 -21.62
N MET A 133 2.22 -1.28 -20.63
CA MET A 133 2.64 0.11 -20.75
C MET A 133 3.91 0.30 -21.61
N SER A 134 4.63 -0.77 -21.95
CA SER A 134 5.79 -0.73 -22.84
C SER A 134 5.44 -0.87 -24.32
N GLU A 135 4.18 -1.07 -24.69
CA GLU A 135 3.75 -1.15 -26.08
C GLU A 135 3.99 0.18 -26.82
N TYR A 136 4.49 0.10 -28.06
CA TYR A 136 4.89 1.29 -28.85
C TYR A 136 3.76 2.31 -29.02
N SER A 137 2.51 1.85 -29.15
CA SER A 137 1.34 2.72 -29.35
C SER A 137 0.65 3.14 -28.05
N PHE A 138 1.19 2.75 -26.89
CA PHE A 138 0.59 3.00 -25.58
C PHE A 138 0.62 4.49 -25.22
N SER A 139 -0.52 5.01 -24.76
CA SER A 139 -0.64 6.34 -24.18
C SER A 139 -1.57 6.30 -22.97
N ILE A 140 -1.04 6.61 -21.80
CA ILE A 140 -1.78 6.55 -20.52
C ILE A 140 -3.01 7.46 -20.47
N ASN A 141 -3.02 8.52 -21.28
CA ASN A 141 -4.15 9.46 -21.37
C ASN A 141 -5.21 9.04 -22.40
N ARG A 142 -5.00 7.93 -23.12
CA ARG A 142 -6.01 7.36 -24.01
C ARG A 142 -6.91 6.42 -23.23
N ALA A 143 -8.22 6.63 -23.25
CA ALA A 143 -9.18 5.85 -22.47
C ALA A 143 -9.06 4.33 -22.67
N GLY A 144 -8.81 3.86 -23.92
CA GLY A 144 -8.65 2.45 -24.24
C GLY A 144 -7.41 1.81 -23.58
N ASP A 145 -6.29 2.54 -23.55
CA ASP A 145 -5.05 2.04 -22.94
C ASP A 145 -5.12 2.13 -21.41
N LEU A 146 -5.76 3.18 -20.88
CA LEU A 146 -6.05 3.26 -19.44
C LEU A 146 -6.95 2.12 -18.97
N MET A 147 -7.93 1.72 -19.80
CA MET A 147 -8.79 0.57 -19.50
C MET A 147 -8.00 -0.74 -19.43
N LYS A 148 -7.02 -0.98 -20.33
CA LYS A 148 -6.14 -2.16 -20.26
C LYS A 148 -5.36 -2.20 -18.94
N VAL A 149 -4.80 -1.06 -18.55
CA VAL A 149 -4.07 -0.93 -17.27
C VAL A 149 -5.00 -1.18 -16.08
N ALA A 150 -6.19 -0.58 -16.09
CA ALA A 150 -7.20 -0.78 -15.06
C ALA A 150 -7.59 -2.27 -14.94
N VAL A 151 -7.81 -2.96 -16.04
CA VAL A 151 -8.13 -4.40 -16.06
C VAL A 151 -7.01 -5.22 -15.43
N VAL A 152 -5.73 -4.93 -15.77
CA VAL A 152 -4.56 -5.63 -15.22
C VAL A 152 -4.46 -5.45 -13.70
N ILE A 153 -4.82 -4.30 -13.16
CA ILE A 153 -4.75 -4.05 -11.72
C ILE A 153 -6.03 -4.53 -11.01
N CYS A 154 -7.21 -4.27 -11.58
CA CYS A 154 -8.49 -4.53 -10.90
C CYS A 154 -8.85 -6.02 -10.85
N ILE A 155 -8.45 -6.86 -11.82
CA ILE A 155 -8.77 -8.30 -11.76
C ILE A 155 -8.14 -8.98 -10.54
N PRO A 156 -6.80 -8.92 -10.32
CA PRO A 156 -6.21 -9.52 -9.11
C PRO A 156 -6.73 -8.84 -7.84
N LEU A 157 -6.92 -7.51 -7.83
CA LEU A 157 -7.48 -6.79 -6.69
C LEU A 157 -8.87 -7.31 -6.31
N PHE A 158 -9.75 -7.52 -7.27
CA PHE A 158 -11.10 -8.05 -7.05
C PHE A 158 -11.06 -9.45 -6.43
N ILE A 159 -10.19 -10.35 -6.93
CA ILE A 159 -10.06 -11.70 -6.38
C ILE A 159 -9.52 -11.64 -4.94
N ILE A 160 -8.55 -10.78 -4.65
CA ILE A 160 -7.97 -10.61 -3.31
C ILE A 160 -9.02 -10.07 -2.33
N ILE A 161 -9.88 -9.14 -2.76
CA ILE A 161 -11.01 -8.66 -1.95
C ILE A 161 -11.98 -9.81 -1.64
N LEU A 162 -12.28 -10.67 -2.60
CA LEU A 162 -13.11 -11.86 -2.38
C LEU A 162 -12.47 -12.86 -1.41
N GLN A 163 -11.14 -12.92 -1.33
CA GLN A 163 -10.40 -13.72 -0.34
C GLN A 163 -10.44 -13.11 1.07
N ASN A 164 -10.98 -11.91 1.24
CA ASN A 164 -10.94 -11.08 2.47
C ASN A 164 -9.51 -10.69 2.91
N ASP A 165 -8.54 -10.69 2.01
CA ASP A 165 -7.18 -10.23 2.27
C ASP A 165 -7.04 -8.74 1.90
N THR A 166 -7.65 -7.88 2.72
CA THR A 166 -7.65 -6.43 2.47
C THR A 166 -6.25 -5.83 2.52
N GLY A 167 -5.37 -6.34 3.38
CA GLY A 167 -3.99 -5.87 3.48
C GLY A 167 -3.23 -6.01 2.16
N SER A 168 -3.22 -7.21 1.59
CA SER A 168 -2.58 -7.47 0.30
C SER A 168 -3.25 -6.71 -0.85
N GLY A 169 -4.58 -6.51 -0.78
CA GLY A 169 -5.33 -5.73 -1.78
C GLY A 169 -4.87 -4.28 -1.85
N ILE A 170 -4.68 -3.64 -0.70
CA ILE A 170 -4.23 -2.23 -0.63
C ILE A 170 -2.83 -2.07 -1.23
N VAL A 171 -1.94 -3.08 -1.13
CA VAL A 171 -0.60 -3.01 -1.76
C VAL A 171 -0.68 -2.82 -3.27
N LEU A 172 -1.67 -3.42 -3.96
CA LEU A 172 -1.86 -3.18 -5.40
C LEU A 172 -2.25 -1.73 -5.71
N GLY A 173 -2.82 -1.01 -4.75
CA GLY A 173 -3.05 0.43 -4.85
C GLY A 173 -1.76 1.24 -5.01
N SER A 174 -0.60 0.71 -4.62
CA SER A 174 0.70 1.34 -4.84
C SER A 174 1.01 1.59 -6.32
N PHE A 175 0.44 0.81 -7.24
CA PHE A 175 0.60 1.02 -8.68
C PHE A 175 0.05 2.37 -9.16
N LEU A 176 -0.83 3.01 -8.40
CA LEU A 176 -1.28 4.38 -8.71
C LEU A 176 -0.09 5.37 -8.75
N PHE A 177 0.91 5.19 -7.88
CA PHE A 177 2.14 6.00 -7.91
C PHE A 177 2.92 5.81 -9.21
N VAL A 178 2.96 4.57 -9.73
CA VAL A 178 3.61 4.25 -11.00
C VAL A 178 2.87 4.92 -12.16
N LEU A 179 1.54 4.81 -12.18
CA LEU A 179 0.72 5.44 -13.22
C LEU A 179 0.87 6.97 -13.22
N TYR A 180 0.88 7.58 -12.01
CA TYR A 180 1.12 9.02 -11.87
C TYR A 180 2.51 9.42 -12.40
N ARG A 181 3.55 8.63 -12.09
CA ARG A 181 4.92 8.86 -12.57
C ARG A 181 5.03 8.74 -14.09
N GLU A 182 4.29 7.82 -14.70
CA GLU A 182 4.25 7.63 -16.16
C GLU A 182 3.31 8.62 -16.88
N GLY A 183 2.78 9.61 -16.17
CA GLY A 183 2.05 10.74 -16.76
C GLY A 183 0.53 10.62 -16.70
N LEU A 184 -0.03 9.79 -15.81
CA LEU A 184 -1.47 9.78 -15.58
C LEU A 184 -1.93 11.18 -15.13
N ASN A 185 -3.00 11.65 -15.72
CA ASN A 185 -3.57 12.94 -15.38
C ASN A 185 -3.91 13.02 -13.88
N LYS A 186 -3.38 14.04 -13.20
CA LYS A 186 -3.63 14.28 -11.76
C LYS A 186 -5.12 14.29 -11.40
N TRP A 187 -5.98 14.74 -12.30
CA TRP A 187 -7.43 14.78 -12.10
C TRP A 187 -8.08 13.40 -12.01
N LEU A 188 -7.39 12.33 -12.44
CA LEU A 188 -7.82 10.94 -12.22
C LEU A 188 -7.28 10.36 -10.90
N CYS A 189 -6.15 10.87 -10.38
CA CYS A 189 -5.62 10.45 -9.10
C CYS A 189 -6.36 11.07 -7.91
N ILE A 190 -6.80 12.34 -8.04
CA ILE A 190 -7.49 13.09 -6.98
C ILE A 190 -8.75 12.36 -6.47
N PRO A 191 -9.67 11.86 -7.32
CA PRO A 191 -10.84 11.12 -6.83
C PRO A 191 -10.50 9.90 -6.00
N VAL A 192 -9.46 9.14 -6.36
CA VAL A 192 -9.05 7.94 -5.61
C VAL A 192 -8.53 8.31 -4.22
N LEU A 193 -7.68 9.35 -4.13
CA LEU A 193 -7.19 9.86 -2.85
C LEU A 193 -8.31 10.49 -2.01
N LEU A 194 -9.23 11.19 -2.67
CA LEU A 194 -10.39 11.80 -2.01
C LEU A 194 -11.31 10.74 -1.41
N ILE A 195 -11.60 9.66 -2.14
CA ILE A 195 -12.40 8.53 -1.66
C ILE A 195 -11.75 7.91 -0.41
N ALA A 196 -10.44 7.66 -0.44
CA ALA A 196 -9.73 7.12 0.72
C ALA A 196 -9.77 8.08 1.93
N ALA A 197 -9.57 9.37 1.70
CA ALA A 197 -9.65 10.38 2.74
C ALA A 197 -11.07 10.52 3.31
N LEU A 198 -12.08 10.57 2.46
CA LEU A 198 -13.49 10.65 2.86
C LEU A 198 -13.93 9.42 3.64
N PHE A 199 -13.45 8.24 3.26
CA PHE A 199 -13.72 7.00 4.00
C PHE A 199 -13.26 7.11 5.45
N ILE A 200 -12.06 7.62 5.70
CA ILE A 200 -11.51 7.81 7.05
C ILE A 200 -12.25 8.93 7.80
N VAL A 201 -12.44 10.08 7.14
CA VAL A 201 -13.02 11.27 7.76
C VAL A 201 -14.51 11.08 8.09
N SER A 202 -15.22 10.22 7.35
CA SER A 202 -16.63 9.92 7.62
C SER A 202 -16.88 9.27 8.99
N PHE A 203 -15.88 8.59 9.58
CA PHE A 203 -15.98 8.04 10.93
C PHE A 203 -15.58 9.02 12.03
N LEU A 204 -14.79 10.03 11.70
CA LEU A 204 -14.27 11.01 12.67
C LEU A 204 -15.22 12.19 12.88
N LEU A 205 -15.97 12.56 11.84
CA LEU A 205 -16.82 13.74 11.85
C LEU A 205 -18.30 13.34 11.83
N SER A 206 -19.10 14.13 12.56
CA SER A 206 -20.56 14.00 12.44
C SER A 206 -21.03 14.33 11.01
N PRO A 207 -22.17 13.78 10.54
CA PRO A 207 -22.69 14.06 9.19
C PRO A 207 -22.84 15.55 8.89
N MET A 208 -23.20 16.34 9.90
CA MET A 208 -23.31 17.80 9.80
C MET A 208 -21.95 18.47 9.57
N THR A 209 -20.94 18.16 10.41
CA THR A 209 -19.59 18.72 10.29
C THR A 209 -18.93 18.30 8.98
N LEU A 210 -19.18 17.08 8.54
CA LEU A 210 -18.66 16.57 7.28
C LEU A 210 -19.23 17.33 6.06
N LEU A 211 -20.56 17.56 6.05
CA LEU A 211 -21.20 18.33 4.99
C LEU A 211 -20.67 19.77 4.93
N VAL A 212 -20.55 20.44 6.08
CA VAL A 212 -19.98 21.78 6.17
C VAL A 212 -18.53 21.82 5.68
N THR A 213 -17.73 20.81 6.07
CA THR A 213 -16.33 20.70 5.65
C THR A 213 -16.20 20.52 4.14
N LEU A 214 -17.04 19.65 3.53
CA LEU A 214 -17.08 19.46 2.09
C LEU A 214 -17.46 20.74 1.34
N ILE A 215 -18.48 21.46 1.79
CA ILE A 215 -18.90 22.73 1.20
C ILE A 215 -17.74 23.73 1.26
N LEU A 216 -17.08 23.83 2.41
CA LEU A 216 -15.98 24.76 2.63
C LEU A 216 -14.76 24.41 1.75
N VAL A 217 -14.35 23.15 1.71
CA VAL A 217 -13.22 22.69 0.87
C VAL A 217 -13.49 22.92 -0.60
N CYS A 218 -14.70 22.59 -1.10
CA CYS A 218 -15.06 22.81 -2.49
C CYS A 218 -15.11 24.29 -2.85
N THR A 219 -15.68 25.16 -1.99
CA THR A 219 -15.71 26.60 -2.25
C THR A 219 -14.34 27.25 -2.20
N LEU A 220 -13.46 26.82 -1.27
CA LEU A 220 -12.08 27.29 -1.21
C LEU A 220 -11.27 26.84 -2.43
N SER A 221 -11.38 25.55 -2.84
CA SER A 221 -10.71 25.06 -4.03
C SER A 221 -11.11 25.80 -5.28
N GLU A 222 -12.40 26.09 -5.43
CA GLU A 222 -12.92 26.90 -6.54
C GLU A 222 -12.40 28.33 -6.51
N ALA A 223 -12.34 28.97 -5.32
CA ALA A 223 -11.79 30.30 -5.16
C ALA A 223 -10.29 30.35 -5.50
N MET A 224 -9.52 29.31 -5.14
CA MET A 224 -8.10 29.19 -5.49
C MET A 224 -7.88 29.02 -6.99
N MET A 225 -8.74 28.23 -7.67
CA MET A 225 -8.60 27.97 -9.10
C MET A 225 -8.95 29.18 -9.97
N ASN A 226 -9.97 29.95 -9.59
CA ASN A 226 -10.52 31.05 -10.39
C ASN A 226 -10.20 32.44 -9.85
N GLY A 227 -9.51 32.56 -8.69
CA GLY A 227 -9.08 33.84 -8.12
C GLY A 227 -10.20 34.78 -7.63
N GLN A 228 -11.46 34.30 -7.56
CA GLN A 228 -12.64 35.09 -7.23
C GLN A 228 -13.08 34.94 -5.78
N TRP A 229 -12.19 35.17 -4.82
CA TRP A 229 -12.42 34.92 -3.39
C TRP A 229 -13.68 35.60 -2.83
N ARG A 230 -13.89 36.88 -3.13
CA ARG A 230 -15.05 37.62 -2.59
C ARG A 230 -16.37 37.00 -3.05
N SER A 231 -16.50 36.71 -4.33
CA SER A 231 -17.72 36.11 -4.91
C SER A 231 -18.01 34.73 -4.30
N ARG A 232 -16.97 33.90 -4.10
CA ARG A 232 -17.12 32.54 -3.55
C ARG A 232 -17.46 32.56 -2.07
N LEU A 233 -16.86 33.46 -1.29
CA LEU A 233 -17.22 33.64 0.11
C LEU A 233 -18.65 34.18 0.30
N VAL A 234 -19.10 35.07 -0.57
CA VAL A 234 -20.50 35.56 -0.57
C VAL A 234 -21.44 34.40 -0.93
N PHE A 235 -21.10 33.56 -1.91
CA PHE A 235 -21.89 32.39 -2.25
C PHE A 235 -21.98 31.40 -1.10
N LEU A 236 -20.86 31.11 -0.43
CA LEU A 236 -20.81 30.26 0.77
C LEU A 236 -21.72 30.81 1.89
N ALA A 237 -21.58 32.09 2.19
CA ALA A 237 -22.41 32.74 3.19
C ALA A 237 -23.91 32.69 2.82
N ALA A 238 -24.25 32.89 1.56
CA ALA A 238 -25.63 32.79 1.06
C ALA A 238 -26.21 31.37 1.23
N VAL A 239 -25.44 30.34 0.93
CA VAL A 239 -25.85 28.93 1.12
C VAL A 239 -26.09 28.64 2.60
N MET A 240 -25.18 29.06 3.49
CA MET A 240 -25.34 28.86 4.93
C MET A 240 -26.54 29.63 5.49
N LEU A 241 -26.70 30.89 5.09
CA LEU A 241 -27.82 31.72 5.55
C LEU A 241 -29.16 31.16 5.04
N SER A 242 -29.25 30.73 3.79
CA SER A 242 -30.46 30.11 3.22
C SER A 242 -30.85 28.81 3.93
N ALA A 243 -29.87 28.01 4.35
CA ALA A 243 -30.10 26.81 5.14
C ALA A 243 -30.69 27.11 6.52
N ILE A 244 -30.15 28.09 7.21
CA ILE A 244 -30.65 28.55 8.51
C ILE A 244 -32.07 29.11 8.36
N LEU A 245 -32.30 29.94 7.34
CA LEU A 245 -33.62 30.52 7.06
C LEU A 245 -34.65 29.42 6.75
N LEU A 246 -34.30 28.44 5.91
CA LEU A 246 -35.18 27.32 5.59
C LEU A 246 -35.51 26.52 6.85
N CYS A 247 -34.54 26.23 7.68
CA CYS A 247 -34.75 25.53 8.96
C CYS A 247 -35.71 26.27 9.88
N LEU A 248 -35.53 27.61 10.03
CA LEU A 248 -36.41 28.44 10.84
C LEU A 248 -37.85 28.49 10.28
N VAL A 249 -37.99 28.68 8.98
CA VAL A 249 -39.33 28.70 8.33
C VAL A 249 -40.04 27.37 8.51
N MET A 250 -39.36 26.24 8.32
CA MET A 250 -39.92 24.91 8.50
C MET A 250 -40.25 24.60 9.96
N ALA A 251 -39.46 25.09 10.91
CA ALA A 251 -39.74 24.96 12.32
C ALA A 251 -41.02 25.70 12.72
N LEU A 252 -41.39 26.80 12.04
CA LEU A 252 -42.61 27.58 12.26
C LEU A 252 -43.86 26.94 11.60
N ILE A 253 -43.70 26.34 10.39
CA ILE A 253 -44.81 25.84 9.59
C ILE A 253 -45.11 24.36 9.99
N ALA A 254 -44.09 23.55 10.17
CA ALA A 254 -44.17 22.11 10.44
C ALA A 254 -43.06 21.69 11.41
N PRO A 255 -43.22 21.93 12.71
CA PRO A 255 -42.21 21.63 13.73
C PRO A 255 -41.83 20.15 13.72
N GLY A 256 -40.52 19.87 13.65
CA GLY A 256 -39.96 18.52 13.67
C GLY A 256 -39.83 17.83 12.31
N THR A 257 -40.20 18.48 11.20
CA THR A 257 -40.09 17.87 9.85
C THR A 257 -38.75 18.03 9.19
N LEU A 258 -37.96 19.07 9.50
CA LEU A 258 -36.67 19.35 8.91
C LEU A 258 -35.66 19.81 9.98
N ASP A 259 -34.60 19.03 10.14
CA ASP A 259 -33.44 19.39 10.95
C ASP A 259 -32.48 20.31 10.16
N LEU A 260 -31.58 20.98 10.85
CA LEU A 260 -30.58 21.86 10.25
C LEU A 260 -29.72 21.12 9.21
N TYR A 261 -29.42 19.85 9.43
CA TYR A 261 -28.68 19.01 8.47
C TYR A 261 -29.45 18.85 7.16
N HIS A 262 -30.72 18.48 7.20
CA HIS A 262 -31.55 18.32 6.00
C HIS A 262 -31.81 19.65 5.28
N SER A 263 -31.94 20.74 6.02
CA SER A 263 -32.05 22.08 5.45
C SER A 263 -30.78 22.51 4.74
N LEU A 264 -29.60 22.23 5.31
CA LEU A 264 -28.32 22.51 4.69
C LEU A 264 -28.12 21.63 3.44
N LEU A 265 -28.48 20.35 3.50
CA LEU A 265 -28.36 19.43 2.37
C LEU A 265 -29.24 19.88 1.19
N THR A 266 -30.51 20.24 1.43
CA THR A 266 -31.45 20.69 0.38
C THR A 266 -31.01 22.01 -0.25
N THR A 267 -30.59 23.00 0.55
CA THR A 267 -30.07 24.28 0.03
C THR A 267 -28.77 24.12 -0.73
N THR A 268 -27.91 23.20 -0.29
CA THR A 268 -26.65 22.88 -1.00
C THR A 268 -26.91 22.20 -2.34
N LEU A 269 -27.86 21.28 -2.41
CA LEU A 269 -28.26 20.65 -3.68
C LEU A 269 -28.85 21.68 -4.66
N ALA A 270 -29.67 22.60 -4.18
CA ALA A 270 -30.18 23.70 -5.00
C ALA A 270 -29.04 24.62 -5.49
N ALA A 271 -28.07 24.93 -4.63
CA ALA A 271 -26.90 25.73 -4.95
C ALA A 271 -26.01 25.02 -6.02
N VAL A 272 -25.86 23.68 -5.95
CA VAL A 272 -25.16 22.90 -6.97
C VAL A 272 -25.83 23.02 -8.34
N VAL A 273 -27.16 22.89 -8.40
CA VAL A 273 -27.91 23.07 -9.65
C VAL A 273 -27.72 24.48 -10.20
N PHE A 274 -27.83 25.50 -9.34
CA PHE A 274 -27.61 26.89 -9.72
C PHE A 274 -26.19 27.10 -10.26
N ALA A 275 -25.19 26.60 -9.56
CA ALA A 275 -23.77 26.71 -9.95
C ALA A 275 -23.51 25.97 -11.30
N ALA A 276 -24.16 24.82 -11.54
CA ALA A 276 -24.05 24.10 -12.80
C ALA A 276 -24.65 24.89 -13.99
N VAL A 277 -25.83 25.48 -13.81
CA VAL A 277 -26.46 26.34 -14.82
C VAL A 277 -25.61 27.58 -15.07
N TYR A 278 -25.07 28.21 -14.05
CA TYR A 278 -24.17 29.35 -14.18
C TYR A 278 -22.90 28.97 -14.95
N ALA A 279 -22.25 27.85 -14.56
CA ALA A 279 -21.05 27.33 -15.22
C ALA A 279 -21.29 27.06 -16.71
N TYR A 280 -22.44 26.46 -17.04
CA TYR A 280 -22.83 26.19 -18.42
C TYR A 280 -22.98 27.50 -19.25
N ARG A 281 -23.70 28.49 -18.68
CA ARG A 281 -23.92 29.79 -19.37
C ARG A 281 -22.63 30.61 -19.48
N SER A 282 -21.71 30.49 -18.53
CA SER A 282 -20.46 31.25 -18.49
C SER A 282 -19.27 30.52 -19.12
N ASN A 283 -19.46 29.32 -19.67
CA ASN A 283 -18.42 28.48 -20.29
C ASN A 283 -17.23 28.14 -19.34
N LEU A 284 -17.49 27.97 -18.07
CA LEU A 284 -16.49 27.73 -17.02
C LEU A 284 -16.34 26.22 -16.72
N ALA A 285 -15.55 25.52 -17.55
CA ALA A 285 -15.38 24.06 -17.45
C ALA A 285 -14.85 23.58 -16.08
N ASN A 286 -14.01 24.37 -15.41
CA ASN A 286 -13.42 24.01 -14.11
C ASN A 286 -14.47 23.83 -13.00
N ILE A 287 -15.57 24.59 -13.04
CA ILE A 287 -16.66 24.49 -12.05
C ILE A 287 -17.33 23.11 -12.12
N PHE A 288 -17.47 22.51 -13.31
CA PHE A 288 -18.05 21.17 -13.45
C PHE A 288 -17.21 20.09 -12.79
N ILE A 289 -15.88 20.24 -12.77
CA ILE A 289 -14.98 19.29 -12.08
C ILE A 289 -15.23 19.37 -10.56
N THR A 290 -15.25 20.58 -10.00
CA THR A 290 -15.47 20.79 -8.57
C THR A 290 -16.87 20.32 -8.14
N LEU A 291 -17.89 20.63 -8.94
CA LEU A 291 -19.26 20.15 -8.68
C LEU A 291 -19.36 18.62 -8.79
N GLY A 292 -18.71 18.02 -9.78
CA GLY A 292 -18.66 16.55 -9.93
C GLY A 292 -18.00 15.87 -8.73
N LEU A 293 -16.88 16.41 -8.24
CA LEU A 293 -16.22 15.91 -7.04
C LEU A 293 -17.11 16.10 -5.80
N PHE A 294 -17.79 17.22 -5.67
CA PHE A 294 -18.68 17.48 -4.54
C PHE A 294 -19.88 16.54 -4.54
N VAL A 295 -20.60 16.41 -5.66
CA VAL A 295 -21.74 15.49 -5.80
C VAL A 295 -21.30 14.04 -5.60
N GLY A 296 -20.16 13.66 -6.20
CA GLY A 296 -19.56 12.34 -5.98
C GLY A 296 -19.27 12.07 -4.51
N SER A 297 -18.74 13.04 -3.78
CA SER A 297 -18.50 12.94 -2.34
C SER A 297 -19.81 12.77 -1.55
N LEU A 298 -20.86 13.53 -1.88
CA LEU A 298 -22.18 13.41 -1.23
C LEU A 298 -22.81 12.04 -1.45
N VAL A 299 -22.67 11.46 -2.65
CA VAL A 299 -23.17 10.11 -2.95
C VAL A 299 -22.34 9.04 -2.25
N PHE A 300 -21.04 9.29 -2.11
CA PHE A 300 -20.13 8.34 -1.47
C PHE A 300 -20.39 8.18 0.04
N LEU A 301 -20.82 9.23 0.74
CA LEU A 301 -21.02 9.18 2.19
C LEU A 301 -22.01 8.08 2.66
N PRO A 302 -23.23 7.99 2.14
CA PRO A 302 -24.12 6.90 2.51
C PRO A 302 -23.61 5.53 2.05
N THR A 303 -22.82 5.51 0.94
CA THR A 303 -22.18 4.29 0.46
C THR A 303 -21.11 3.81 1.44
N THR A 304 -20.42 4.71 2.15
CA THR A 304 -19.43 4.37 3.19
C THR A 304 -20.10 3.60 4.34
N ASP A 305 -21.23 4.07 4.83
CA ASP A 305 -21.98 3.38 5.88
C ASP A 305 -22.45 1.99 5.44
N TYR A 306 -22.90 1.87 4.20
CA TYR A 306 -23.29 0.57 3.64
C TYR A 306 -22.08 -0.37 3.50
N ILE A 307 -20.95 0.10 2.96
CA ILE A 307 -19.72 -0.69 2.83
C ILE A 307 -19.27 -1.16 4.22
N PHE A 308 -19.23 -0.23 5.18
CA PHE A 308 -18.75 -0.51 6.52
C PHE A 308 -19.63 -1.50 7.25
N ASN A 309 -20.96 -1.31 7.22
CA ASN A 309 -21.90 -2.13 8.00
C ASN A 309 -22.31 -3.44 7.33
N SER A 310 -22.29 -3.50 5.99
CA SER A 310 -22.83 -4.65 5.24
C SER A 310 -21.76 -5.47 4.52
N ILE A 311 -20.64 -4.87 4.11
CA ILE A 311 -19.61 -5.54 3.32
C ILE A 311 -18.43 -5.99 4.19
N LEU A 312 -17.95 -5.11 5.09
CA LEU A 312 -16.81 -5.44 5.95
C LEU A 312 -17.19 -6.44 7.03
N LYS A 313 -16.32 -7.44 7.23
CA LYS A 313 -16.44 -8.38 8.34
C LYS A 313 -16.20 -7.68 9.68
N GLN A 314 -16.75 -8.25 10.78
CA GLN A 314 -16.66 -7.67 12.11
C GLN A 314 -15.21 -7.33 12.50
N HIS A 315 -14.27 -8.27 12.35
CA HIS A 315 -12.85 -8.06 12.68
C HIS A 315 -12.17 -6.93 11.88
N GLN A 316 -12.64 -6.65 10.65
CA GLN A 316 -12.12 -5.55 9.82
C GLN A 316 -12.66 -4.20 10.32
N ARG A 317 -13.95 -4.18 10.69
CA ARG A 317 -14.58 -3.00 11.31
C ARG A 317 -13.93 -2.64 12.64
N ASP A 318 -13.72 -3.64 13.50
CA ASP A 318 -13.09 -3.42 14.82
C ASP A 318 -11.68 -2.85 14.69
N ARG A 319 -10.88 -3.32 13.71
CA ARG A 319 -9.55 -2.75 13.43
C ARG A 319 -9.60 -1.29 12.98
N ILE A 320 -10.59 -0.90 12.18
CA ILE A 320 -10.75 0.49 11.73
C ILE A 320 -11.22 1.37 12.89
N LEU A 321 -12.22 0.94 13.65
CA LEU A 321 -12.76 1.70 14.79
C LEU A 321 -11.74 1.84 15.92
N SER A 322 -10.96 0.79 16.18
CA SER A 322 -9.85 0.78 17.12
C SER A 322 -8.75 1.77 16.68
N PHE A 323 -8.33 1.70 15.42
CA PHE A 323 -7.34 2.64 14.86
C PHE A 323 -7.78 4.10 14.99
N LEU A 324 -9.07 4.39 14.76
CA LEU A 324 -9.63 5.73 14.88
C LEU A 324 -9.89 6.16 16.34
N GLY A 325 -9.65 5.27 17.31
CA GLY A 325 -9.87 5.53 18.74
C GLY A 325 -11.35 5.64 19.13
N ILE A 326 -12.27 5.18 18.28
CA ILE A 326 -13.72 5.20 18.52
C ILE A 326 -14.11 4.08 19.51
N ILE A 327 -13.46 2.92 19.38
CA ILE A 327 -13.58 1.79 20.31
C ILE A 327 -12.20 1.59 20.93
N SER A 328 -12.14 1.47 22.25
CA SER A 328 -10.93 1.09 22.97
C SER A 328 -11.13 -0.31 23.53
N ASP A 329 -10.40 -1.27 22.98
CA ASP A 329 -10.34 -2.64 23.47
C ASP A 329 -8.88 -3.04 23.76
N PRO A 330 -8.35 -2.62 24.92
CA PRO A 330 -6.93 -2.82 25.25
C PRO A 330 -6.50 -4.28 25.36
N LEU A 331 -7.45 -5.21 25.56
CA LEU A 331 -7.18 -6.65 25.69
C LEU A 331 -7.52 -7.44 24.42
N GLY A 332 -8.21 -6.84 23.46
CA GLY A 332 -8.58 -7.44 22.17
C GLY A 332 -7.87 -6.81 20.98
N THR A 333 -8.60 -6.05 20.16
CA THR A 333 -8.09 -5.51 18.88
C THR A 333 -6.92 -4.54 19.03
N ASP A 334 -6.87 -3.76 20.13
CA ASP A 334 -5.81 -2.77 20.39
C ASP A 334 -4.58 -3.40 21.04
N TYR A 335 -4.69 -4.61 21.57
CA TYR A 335 -3.63 -5.25 22.35
C TYR A 335 -2.30 -5.29 21.59
N ASN A 336 -2.32 -5.75 20.33
CA ASN A 336 -1.12 -5.89 19.52
C ASN A 336 -0.40 -4.55 19.30
N VAL A 337 -1.15 -3.49 18.97
CA VAL A 337 -0.60 -2.15 18.71
C VAL A 337 -0.11 -1.51 20.00
N ASN A 338 -0.83 -1.67 21.10
CA ASN A 338 -0.43 -1.14 22.41
C ASN A 338 0.86 -1.79 22.91
N GLN A 339 0.96 -3.12 22.82
CA GLN A 339 2.18 -3.85 23.19
C GLN A 339 3.35 -3.49 22.26
N ALA A 340 3.08 -3.30 20.97
CA ALA A 340 4.07 -2.85 20.01
C ALA A 340 4.64 -1.46 20.38
N LYS A 341 3.78 -0.50 20.71
CA LYS A 341 4.19 0.85 21.14
C LYS A 341 4.98 0.81 22.46
N ILE A 342 4.57 -0.03 23.41
CA ILE A 342 5.29 -0.23 24.68
C ILE A 342 6.67 -0.80 24.41
N ALA A 343 6.77 -1.83 23.56
CA ALA A 343 8.04 -2.44 23.18
C ALA A 343 8.99 -1.41 22.55
N ILE A 344 8.56 -0.73 21.49
CA ILE A 344 9.37 0.29 20.79
C ILE A 344 9.77 1.41 21.76
N GLY A 345 8.83 1.92 22.56
CA GLY A 345 9.09 3.00 23.52
C GLY A 345 10.07 2.61 24.63
N SER A 346 10.07 1.33 25.01
CA SER A 346 10.98 0.81 26.05
C SER A 346 12.45 0.71 25.61
N GLY A 347 12.71 0.71 24.29
CA GLY A 347 14.07 0.65 23.74
C GLY A 347 14.86 1.94 23.85
N ASN A 348 14.21 3.09 24.11
CA ASN A 348 14.88 4.39 24.21
C ASN A 348 15.78 4.70 22.98
N PHE A 349 16.91 5.39 23.21
CA PHE A 349 17.81 5.79 22.11
C PHE A 349 18.72 4.64 21.65
N TRP A 350 19.31 3.86 22.58
CA TRP A 350 20.32 2.84 22.31
C TRP A 350 19.79 1.41 22.23
N GLY A 351 18.56 1.17 22.63
CA GLY A 351 17.99 -0.16 22.81
C GLY A 351 18.36 -0.80 24.15
N LYS A 352 17.71 -1.93 24.43
CA LYS A 352 18.01 -2.74 25.64
C LYS A 352 19.18 -3.68 25.44
N GLY A 353 19.55 -3.98 24.21
CA GLY A 353 20.53 -4.98 23.84
C GLY A 353 19.93 -6.22 23.18
N PHE A 354 20.76 -6.93 22.42
CA PHE A 354 20.38 -8.16 21.72
C PHE A 354 19.98 -9.24 22.74
N LEU A 355 18.82 -9.86 22.56
CA LEU A 355 18.19 -10.85 23.46
C LEU A 355 17.74 -10.29 24.84
N GLU A 356 17.80 -8.98 25.06
CA GLU A 356 17.39 -8.36 26.32
C GLU A 356 16.05 -7.62 26.24
N GLY A 357 15.36 -7.74 25.13
CA GLY A 357 14.03 -7.18 24.91
C GLY A 357 12.97 -7.84 25.78
N THR A 358 12.54 -7.20 26.86
CA THR A 358 11.61 -7.79 27.85
C THR A 358 10.22 -8.04 27.28
N GLN A 359 9.69 -7.11 26.47
CA GLN A 359 8.37 -7.26 25.84
C GLN A 359 8.38 -8.39 24.80
N ILE A 360 9.46 -8.47 24.04
CA ILE A 360 9.66 -9.51 23.02
C ILE A 360 9.92 -10.86 23.68
N LYS A 361 10.82 -10.93 24.66
CA LYS A 361 11.23 -12.16 25.35
C LYS A 361 10.06 -12.85 26.05
N TYR A 362 9.25 -12.09 26.80
CA TYR A 362 8.09 -12.64 27.51
C TYR A 362 6.85 -12.84 26.64
N GLY A 363 6.93 -12.56 25.34
CA GLY A 363 5.85 -12.85 24.39
C GLY A 363 4.63 -11.93 24.51
N PHE A 364 4.80 -10.73 25.07
CA PHE A 364 3.70 -9.76 25.18
C PHE A 364 3.27 -9.20 23.80
N VAL A 365 4.16 -9.18 22.81
CA VAL A 365 3.84 -8.79 21.45
C VAL A 365 3.50 -10.03 20.62
N PRO A 366 2.23 -10.25 20.22
CA PRO A 366 1.87 -11.33 19.29
C PRO A 366 2.48 -11.10 17.91
N GLU A 367 2.70 -12.20 17.15
CA GLU A 367 3.25 -12.15 15.80
C GLU A 367 4.55 -11.30 15.68
N LYS A 368 5.38 -11.31 16.73
CA LYS A 368 6.62 -10.53 16.85
C LYS A 368 7.70 -10.90 15.83
N HIS A 369 7.61 -12.08 15.24
CA HIS A 369 8.54 -12.56 14.20
C HIS A 369 8.04 -12.36 12.77
N THR A 370 6.75 -12.03 12.58
CA THR A 370 6.11 -11.79 11.28
C THR A 370 5.77 -10.31 11.09
N ASP A 371 4.55 -9.93 11.41
CA ASP A 371 4.02 -8.60 11.10
C ASP A 371 4.56 -7.49 12.00
N PHE A 372 4.93 -7.84 13.24
CA PHE A 372 5.44 -6.89 14.24
C PHE A 372 6.96 -6.99 14.46
N ILE A 373 7.72 -7.50 13.47
CA ILE A 373 9.19 -7.65 13.61
C ILE A 373 9.89 -6.31 13.89
N PHE A 374 9.38 -5.19 13.40
CA PHE A 374 9.94 -3.87 13.66
C PHE A 374 9.95 -3.50 15.15
N CYS A 375 9.03 -4.08 15.96
CA CYS A 375 9.02 -3.90 17.42
C CYS A 375 10.27 -4.49 18.07
N THR A 376 10.78 -5.63 17.57
CA THR A 376 12.02 -6.25 18.05
C THR A 376 13.21 -5.31 17.79
N VAL A 377 13.25 -4.70 16.59
CA VAL A 377 14.28 -3.70 16.27
C VAL A 377 14.18 -2.52 17.23
N GLY A 378 12.96 -1.98 17.44
CA GLY A 378 12.72 -0.83 18.31
C GLY A 378 13.06 -1.09 19.77
N GLU A 379 12.76 -2.25 20.32
CA GLU A 379 13.06 -2.60 21.70
C GLU A 379 14.55 -2.87 21.94
N GLU A 380 15.18 -3.67 21.08
CA GLU A 380 16.55 -4.16 21.29
C GLU A 380 17.64 -3.20 20.81
N TRP A 381 17.41 -2.54 19.67
CA TRP A 381 18.37 -1.63 19.04
C TRP A 381 17.96 -0.16 19.19
N GLY A 382 16.79 0.12 19.78
CA GLY A 382 16.29 1.44 20.08
C GLY A 382 16.03 2.31 18.86
N PHE A 383 16.05 3.62 19.10
CA PHE A 383 15.87 4.62 18.03
C PHE A 383 16.97 4.51 16.96
N LEU A 384 18.23 4.33 17.36
CA LEU A 384 19.34 4.25 16.41
C LEU A 384 19.21 3.04 15.48
N GLY A 385 18.91 1.86 15.99
CA GLY A 385 18.68 0.67 15.17
C GLY A 385 17.48 0.83 14.22
N SER A 386 16.40 1.42 14.71
CA SER A 386 15.22 1.72 13.89
C SER A 386 15.56 2.65 12.74
N VAL A 387 16.33 3.72 12.99
CA VAL A 387 16.80 4.65 11.95
C VAL A 387 17.70 3.95 10.94
N VAL A 388 18.62 3.09 11.38
CA VAL A 388 19.52 2.33 10.48
C VAL A 388 18.69 1.44 9.55
N VAL A 389 17.76 0.65 10.09
CA VAL A 389 16.91 -0.26 9.30
C VAL A 389 16.06 0.51 8.30
N LEU A 390 15.40 1.58 8.72
CA LEU A 390 14.58 2.41 7.83
C LEU A 390 15.45 3.07 6.74
N THR A 391 16.66 3.52 7.08
CA THR A 391 17.60 4.10 6.12
C THR A 391 18.02 3.07 5.07
N LEU A 392 18.34 1.83 5.46
CA LEU A 392 18.68 0.75 4.52
C LEU A 392 17.53 0.46 3.56
N LEU A 393 16.29 0.35 4.07
CA LEU A 393 15.09 0.15 3.25
C LEU A 393 14.83 1.34 2.31
N CYS A 394 14.95 2.58 2.80
CA CYS A 394 14.82 3.78 1.98
C CYS A 394 15.90 3.85 0.90
N LEU A 395 17.15 3.54 1.21
CA LEU A 395 18.24 3.51 0.23
C LEU A 395 18.00 2.46 -0.85
N LEU A 396 17.46 1.28 -0.50
CA LEU A 396 17.10 0.25 -1.46
C LEU A 396 15.99 0.74 -2.41
N ILE A 397 14.94 1.38 -1.89
CA ILE A 397 13.84 1.94 -2.69
C ILE A 397 14.36 3.06 -3.60
N LEU A 398 15.16 3.99 -3.08
CA LEU A 398 15.76 5.06 -3.87
C LEU A 398 16.70 4.50 -4.96
N ARG A 399 17.39 3.39 -4.68
CA ARG A 399 18.24 2.72 -5.66
C ARG A 399 17.41 2.12 -6.80
N LEU A 400 16.26 1.50 -6.50
CA LEU A 400 15.32 1.00 -7.51
C LEU A 400 14.75 2.13 -8.36
N MET A 401 14.40 3.27 -7.76
CA MET A 401 13.97 4.44 -8.51
C MET A 401 15.07 4.94 -9.47
N ARG A 402 16.32 5.01 -9.00
CA ARG A 402 17.47 5.38 -9.86
C ARG A 402 17.71 4.35 -10.96
N MET A 403 17.49 3.05 -10.70
CA MET A 403 17.50 2.02 -11.74
C MET A 403 16.44 2.32 -12.81
N GLY A 404 15.21 2.64 -12.40
CA GLY A 404 14.15 3.02 -13.33
C GLY A 404 14.50 4.23 -14.19
N GLU A 405 15.08 5.30 -13.60
CA GLU A 405 15.46 6.52 -14.34
C GLU A 405 16.51 6.28 -15.41
N ARG A 406 17.41 5.33 -15.21
CA ARG A 406 18.49 5.05 -16.19
C ARG A 406 18.12 4.01 -17.25
N GLN A 407 16.94 3.36 -17.12
CA GLN A 407 16.48 2.40 -18.11
C GLN A 407 16.15 3.08 -19.43
N GLN A 408 16.66 2.52 -20.53
CA GLN A 408 16.37 2.99 -21.90
C GLN A 408 15.06 2.42 -22.40
N GLU A 409 14.70 1.21 -21.97
CA GLU A 409 13.46 0.52 -22.36
C GLU A 409 12.34 0.80 -21.36
N PRO A 410 11.11 1.13 -21.85
CA PRO A 410 9.97 1.42 -20.98
C PRO A 410 9.62 0.25 -20.04
N PHE A 411 9.77 -1.00 -20.50
CA PHE A 411 9.46 -2.18 -19.69
C PHE A 411 10.28 -2.23 -18.40
N GLY A 412 11.61 -2.13 -18.50
CA GLY A 412 12.50 -2.16 -17.34
C GLY A 412 12.25 -0.97 -16.42
N ARG A 413 12.00 0.22 -16.99
CA ARG A 413 11.69 1.44 -16.23
C ARG A 413 10.44 1.26 -15.39
N ILE A 414 9.33 0.88 -16.00
CA ILE A 414 8.03 0.72 -15.34
C ILE A 414 8.09 -0.40 -14.30
N TYR A 415 8.77 -1.52 -14.62
CA TYR A 415 8.95 -2.61 -13.68
C TYR A 415 9.72 -2.17 -12.42
N CYS A 416 10.82 -1.43 -12.56
CA CYS A 416 11.58 -0.89 -11.42
C CYS A 416 10.72 0.02 -10.54
N TYR A 417 9.86 0.86 -11.14
CA TYR A 417 8.94 1.69 -10.37
C TYR A 417 7.86 0.87 -9.67
N CYS A 418 7.36 -0.21 -10.29
CA CYS A 418 6.43 -1.13 -9.65
C CYS A 418 7.05 -1.77 -8.41
N VAL A 419 8.30 -2.26 -8.52
CA VAL A 419 9.03 -2.84 -7.39
C VAL A 419 9.24 -1.81 -6.28
N ALA A 420 9.70 -0.62 -6.63
CA ALA A 420 9.91 0.47 -5.67
C ALA A 420 8.60 0.85 -4.94
N ALA A 421 7.49 0.94 -5.66
CA ALA A 421 6.17 1.27 -5.11
C ALA A 421 5.65 0.17 -4.17
N ILE A 422 5.77 -1.11 -4.54
CA ILE A 422 5.39 -2.24 -3.69
C ILE A 422 6.20 -2.21 -2.40
N LEU A 423 7.54 -2.11 -2.47
CA LEU A 423 8.40 -2.10 -1.28
C LEU A 423 8.11 -0.88 -0.40
N LEU A 424 7.98 0.31 -0.99
CA LEU A 424 7.62 1.53 -0.25
C LEU A 424 6.32 1.34 0.52
N PHE A 425 5.31 0.79 -0.14
CA PHE A 425 4.00 0.62 0.48
C PHE A 425 4.03 -0.39 1.62
N HIS A 426 4.76 -1.52 1.44
CA HIS A 426 4.97 -2.50 2.51
C HIS A 426 5.66 -1.87 3.73
N VAL A 427 6.72 -1.09 3.52
CA VAL A 427 7.45 -0.40 4.60
C VAL A 427 6.55 0.60 5.32
N LEU A 428 5.84 1.46 4.57
CA LEU A 428 4.95 2.47 5.15
C LEU A 428 3.84 1.84 5.99
N VAL A 429 3.19 0.79 5.48
CA VAL A 429 2.08 0.14 6.19
C VAL A 429 2.59 -0.65 7.39
N ASN A 430 3.65 -1.45 7.24
CA ASN A 430 4.18 -2.27 8.33
C ASN A 430 4.69 -1.40 9.49
N VAL A 431 5.54 -0.43 9.20
CA VAL A 431 6.06 0.48 10.24
C VAL A 431 4.93 1.35 10.80
N GLY A 432 4.06 1.86 9.92
CA GLY A 432 2.90 2.66 10.32
C GLY A 432 1.97 1.94 11.30
N MET A 433 1.68 0.64 11.07
CA MET A 433 0.84 -0.13 11.99
C MET A 433 1.53 -0.43 13.33
N THR A 434 2.86 -0.66 13.34
CA THR A 434 3.58 -0.93 14.58
C THR A 434 3.67 0.29 15.51
N ILE A 435 3.72 1.50 14.94
CA ILE A 435 3.70 2.76 15.71
C ILE A 435 2.29 3.35 15.89
N GLY A 436 1.26 2.67 15.32
CA GLY A 436 -0.13 3.07 15.46
C GLY A 436 -0.57 4.23 14.58
N LEU A 437 0.12 4.50 13.45
CA LEU A 437 -0.28 5.48 12.44
C LEU A 437 -1.16 4.86 11.34
N MET A 438 -1.31 3.53 11.32
CA MET A 438 -2.15 2.79 10.39
C MET A 438 -2.84 1.63 11.12
N PRO A 439 -4.02 1.17 10.66
CA PRO A 439 -4.65 -0.02 11.22
C PRO A 439 -3.82 -1.27 10.96
N VAL A 440 -3.97 -2.29 11.80
CA VAL A 440 -3.27 -3.58 11.65
C VAL A 440 -3.78 -4.32 10.42
N MET A 441 -2.91 -4.51 9.43
CA MET A 441 -3.27 -5.10 8.13
C MET A 441 -2.62 -6.46 7.86
N GLY A 442 -1.72 -6.93 8.74
CA GLY A 442 -1.03 -8.21 8.52
C GLY A 442 -0.09 -8.20 7.31
N ILE A 443 0.62 -7.10 7.07
CA ILE A 443 1.55 -6.94 5.93
C ILE A 443 2.98 -7.09 6.44
N PRO A 444 3.78 -8.04 5.89
CA PRO A 444 5.15 -8.25 6.35
C PRO A 444 6.08 -7.10 5.92
N LEU A 445 7.12 -6.86 6.72
CA LEU A 445 8.22 -5.94 6.38
C LEU A 445 9.15 -6.63 5.38
N PRO A 446 9.36 -6.06 4.17
CA PRO A 446 10.14 -6.71 3.12
C PRO A 446 11.54 -7.12 3.58
N PHE A 447 11.94 -8.35 3.28
CA PHE A 447 13.22 -8.97 3.59
C PHE A 447 13.54 -9.18 5.09
N MET A 448 12.76 -8.58 6.00
CA MET A 448 13.00 -8.66 7.45
C MET A 448 12.06 -9.63 8.16
N SER A 449 10.77 -9.62 7.81
CA SER A 449 9.77 -10.48 8.45
C SER A 449 10.03 -11.96 8.17
N TYR A 450 9.71 -12.81 9.16
CA TYR A 450 9.70 -14.25 8.97
C TYR A 450 8.65 -14.66 7.95
N GLY A 451 9.06 -15.45 6.96
CA GLY A 451 8.16 -16.01 5.94
C GLY A 451 8.91 -16.48 4.71
N GLY A 452 8.88 -17.78 4.44
CA GLY A 452 9.60 -18.35 3.29
C GLY A 452 9.06 -17.85 1.95
N SER A 453 7.73 -17.89 1.77
CA SER A 453 7.10 -17.46 0.51
C SER A 453 7.26 -15.96 0.24
N SER A 454 7.14 -15.12 1.27
CA SER A 454 7.30 -13.67 1.15
C SER A 454 8.75 -13.29 0.84
N LEU A 455 9.73 -13.88 1.53
CA LEU A 455 11.15 -13.64 1.27
C LEU A 455 11.54 -14.03 -0.16
N ILE A 456 11.10 -15.21 -0.62
CA ILE A 456 11.36 -15.66 -2.01
C ILE A 456 10.69 -14.71 -3.01
N ALA A 457 9.43 -14.34 -2.80
CA ALA A 457 8.70 -13.45 -3.69
C ALA A 457 9.35 -12.05 -3.78
N PHE A 458 9.70 -11.43 -2.66
CA PHE A 458 10.41 -10.17 -2.67
C PHE A 458 11.81 -10.27 -3.29
N THR A 459 12.48 -11.41 -3.12
CA THR A 459 13.77 -11.66 -3.77
C THR A 459 13.60 -11.74 -5.28
N ILE A 460 12.62 -12.51 -5.79
CA ILE A 460 12.32 -12.57 -7.23
C ILE A 460 11.99 -11.16 -7.75
N LEU A 461 11.10 -10.45 -7.06
CA LEU A 461 10.68 -9.09 -7.43
C LEU A 461 11.88 -8.15 -7.59
N LEU A 462 12.79 -8.15 -6.62
CA LEU A 462 13.99 -7.32 -6.61
C LEU A 462 14.98 -7.72 -7.70
N PHE A 463 15.29 -9.03 -7.80
CA PHE A 463 16.37 -9.49 -8.68
C PHE A 463 15.99 -9.48 -10.17
N ILE A 464 14.69 -9.51 -10.52
CA ILE A 464 14.23 -9.20 -11.87
C ILE A 464 14.59 -7.73 -12.22
N ALA A 465 14.35 -6.78 -11.32
CA ALA A 465 14.73 -5.37 -11.55
C ALA A 465 16.25 -5.21 -11.72
N VAL A 466 17.02 -5.91 -10.88
CA VAL A 466 18.51 -5.92 -10.98
C VAL A 466 18.96 -6.52 -12.31
N ARG A 467 18.32 -7.59 -12.79
CA ARG A 467 18.66 -8.22 -14.08
C ARG A 467 18.34 -7.32 -15.26
N LEU A 468 17.17 -6.69 -15.27
CA LEU A 468 16.79 -5.73 -16.31
C LEU A 468 17.76 -4.51 -16.35
N ASP A 469 18.20 -4.05 -15.19
CA ASP A 469 19.20 -2.98 -15.12
C ASP A 469 20.58 -3.42 -15.63
N ALA A 470 21.02 -4.62 -15.30
CA ALA A 470 22.29 -5.17 -15.77
C ALA A 470 22.32 -5.30 -17.31
N SER A 471 21.20 -5.76 -17.92
CA SER A 471 21.06 -5.84 -19.38
C SER A 471 21.23 -4.47 -20.04
N THR A 472 20.57 -3.43 -19.54
CA THR A 472 20.69 -2.07 -20.07
C THR A 472 22.14 -1.54 -20.02
N ARG A 473 22.87 -1.82 -18.95
CA ARG A 473 24.30 -1.43 -18.84
C ARG A 473 25.19 -2.18 -19.82
N GLN A 474 24.92 -3.46 -20.06
CA GLN A 474 25.66 -4.24 -21.05
C GLN A 474 25.51 -3.66 -22.47
N PHE A 475 24.28 -3.26 -22.85
CA PHE A 475 24.01 -2.63 -24.15
C PHE A 475 24.65 -1.25 -24.31
N SER A 476 24.72 -0.45 -23.24
CA SER A 476 25.32 0.89 -23.31
C SER A 476 26.84 0.84 -23.55
N VAL A 477 27.53 -0.17 -23.02
CA VAL A 477 28.97 -0.36 -23.21
C VAL A 477 29.32 -0.84 -24.62
N HIS A 478 28.42 -1.56 -25.29
CA HIS A 478 28.67 -2.02 -26.68
C HIS A 478 28.44 -0.93 -27.75
N LYS A 479 27.86 0.22 -27.36
CA LYS A 479 27.64 1.37 -28.26
C LYS A 479 28.76 2.43 -28.20
N LEU A 480 29.71 2.29 -27.27
CA LEU A 480 30.94 3.08 -27.17
C LEU A 480 32.13 2.32 -27.75
#